data_a0ff489afb59c2c57ea33e9e76cc450d
#
_entry.id   a0ff489afb59c2c57ea33e9e76cc450d
#
_cell.length_a   1.000
_cell.length_b   1.000
_cell.length_c   1.000
_cell.angle_alpha   90.00
_cell.angle_beta   90.00
_cell.angle_gamma   90.00
#
_symmetry.space_group_name_H-M   'P 1'
#
loop_
_entity.id
_entity.type
_entity.pdbx_description
1 polymer ?
#
loop_
_entity_poly.entity_id
_entity_poly.type
_entity_poly.pdbx_seq_one_letter_code
_entity_poly.pdbx_strand_id
1 'polypeptide(L)'
;MGAVTQGEERFDRWWNTAGDWVEAPNVRRGGESGVQRLQLPDGTLAYVKRQVGHLYRSLRHPLGRPTALRERDALIAFRDLGIQVPELLFCDAQQAQGGWRALLVSAALEGYQDLDHWYAEGGGQALSEAEHERFLTTLGEVLARMHRHRWQHGCLYPKHIFVAERMGPEGKQFSIALLDLEKCRQRMAIDTAARRDMLQLRRHSSWNAAQWRTLLYVYQQALGRKIRGLEP
;
A
#
# COMPACT_ATOMS: atom_id res chain seq x y z
N MET A 1 -4.94 -27.64 -30.63
CA MET A 1 -3.90 -26.99 -29.82
C MET A 1 -4.07 -25.49 -30.05
N GLY A 2 -4.65 -24.75 -29.10
CA GLY A 2 -4.79 -23.29 -29.21
C GLY A 2 -3.41 -22.63 -29.12
N ALA A 3 -3.18 -21.60 -29.93
CA ALA A 3 -1.97 -20.81 -29.84
C ALA A 3 -1.94 -20.11 -28.44
N VAL A 4 -0.87 -20.32 -27.68
CA VAL A 4 -0.64 -19.62 -26.40
C VAL A 4 -0.44 -18.15 -26.73
N THR A 5 -1.14 -17.25 -26.04
CA THR A 5 -0.99 -15.81 -26.26
C THR A 5 0.29 -15.29 -25.59
N GLN A 6 0.85 -14.18 -26.09
CA GLN A 6 2.02 -13.54 -25.45
C GLN A 6 1.77 -13.19 -23.97
N GLY A 7 0.51 -12.93 -23.62
CA GLY A 7 0.11 -12.68 -22.23
C GLY A 7 0.23 -13.92 -21.35
N GLU A 8 -0.21 -15.06 -21.85
CA GLU A 8 -0.11 -16.35 -21.15
C GLU A 8 1.34 -16.79 -20.95
N GLU A 9 2.20 -16.64 -21.96
CA GLU A 9 3.64 -16.92 -21.83
C GLU A 9 4.32 -16.03 -20.79
N ARG A 10 3.93 -14.77 -20.72
CA ARG A 10 4.46 -13.82 -19.75
C ARG A 10 3.99 -14.13 -18.33
N PHE A 11 2.71 -14.52 -18.17
CA PHE A 11 2.17 -14.95 -16.88
C PHE A 11 2.90 -16.20 -16.38
N ASP A 12 3.00 -17.24 -17.21
CA ASP A 12 3.64 -18.51 -16.85
C ASP A 12 5.13 -18.34 -16.53
N ARG A 13 5.83 -17.44 -17.22
CA ARG A 13 7.21 -17.09 -16.88
C ARG A 13 7.30 -16.56 -15.46
N TRP A 14 6.51 -15.55 -15.10
CA TRP A 14 6.49 -15.01 -13.74
C TRP A 14 5.99 -16.01 -12.69
N TRP A 15 5.02 -16.85 -13.08
CA TRP A 15 4.47 -17.87 -12.18
C TRP A 15 5.50 -18.91 -11.79
N ASN A 16 6.37 -19.29 -12.71
CA ASN A 16 7.37 -20.32 -12.53
C ASN A 16 8.75 -19.80 -12.08
N THR A 17 8.95 -18.47 -12.05
CA THR A 17 10.20 -17.88 -11.55
C THR A 17 10.30 -18.10 -10.06
N ALA A 18 11.36 -18.75 -9.59
CA ALA A 18 11.61 -18.95 -8.17
C ALA A 18 12.28 -17.73 -7.54
N GLY A 19 11.93 -17.45 -6.28
CA GLY A 19 12.53 -16.42 -5.43
C GLY A 19 12.49 -16.84 -3.97
N ASP A 20 13.10 -16.07 -3.09
CA ASP A 20 13.09 -16.31 -1.65
C ASP A 20 11.74 -15.91 -1.04
N TRP A 21 11.14 -16.79 -0.26
CA TRP A 21 9.89 -16.47 0.43
C TRP A 21 10.10 -15.40 1.50
N VAL A 22 9.43 -14.28 1.35
CA VAL A 22 9.27 -13.24 2.37
C VAL A 22 8.03 -13.54 3.23
N GLU A 23 6.95 -13.95 2.55
CA GLU A 23 5.76 -14.52 3.17
C GLU A 23 5.48 -15.86 2.50
N ALA A 24 5.70 -16.95 3.22
CA ALA A 24 5.36 -18.29 2.73
C ALA A 24 3.85 -18.38 2.43
N PRO A 25 3.44 -19.20 1.45
CA PRO A 25 2.04 -19.35 1.13
C PRO A 25 1.22 -19.73 2.36
N ASN A 26 0.18 -18.96 2.63
CA ASN A 26 -0.78 -19.26 3.69
C ASN A 26 -2.19 -19.35 3.13
N VAL A 27 -2.98 -20.28 3.67
CA VAL A 27 -4.36 -20.50 3.26
C VAL A 27 -5.28 -19.66 4.14
N ARG A 28 -5.99 -18.71 3.53
CA ARG A 28 -6.99 -17.88 4.21
C ARG A 28 -8.23 -17.72 3.33
N ARG A 29 -9.41 -17.82 3.94
CA ARG A 29 -10.71 -17.58 3.27
C ARG A 29 -10.91 -18.40 1.98
N GLY A 30 -10.41 -19.63 1.96
CA GLY A 30 -10.53 -20.52 0.81
C GLY A 30 -9.58 -20.23 -0.35
N GLY A 31 -8.60 -19.35 -0.16
CA GLY A 31 -7.54 -19.06 -1.13
C GLY A 31 -6.17 -19.11 -0.49
N GLU A 32 -5.15 -19.21 -1.31
CA GLU A 32 -3.74 -19.21 -0.93
C GLU A 32 -3.06 -17.93 -1.42
N SER A 33 -2.20 -17.35 -0.59
CA SER A 33 -1.40 -16.18 -0.95
C SER A 33 -0.02 -16.25 -0.32
N GLY A 34 1.01 -15.90 -1.09
CA GLY A 34 2.39 -15.79 -0.64
C GLY A 34 3.16 -14.74 -1.42
N VAL A 35 4.28 -14.26 -0.85
CA VAL A 35 5.13 -13.25 -1.47
C VAL A 35 6.57 -13.75 -1.52
N GLN A 36 7.15 -13.73 -2.71
CA GLN A 36 8.57 -14.01 -2.94
C GLN A 36 9.30 -12.73 -3.29
N ARG A 37 10.56 -12.67 -2.89
CA ARG A 37 11.52 -11.64 -3.29
C ARG A 37 12.49 -12.26 -4.30
N LEU A 38 12.80 -11.51 -5.35
CA LEU A 38 13.78 -11.91 -6.35
C LEU A 38 14.49 -10.69 -6.93
N GLN A 39 15.71 -10.90 -7.36
CA GLN A 39 16.49 -9.88 -8.08
C GLN A 39 16.37 -10.12 -9.59
N LEU A 40 15.97 -9.08 -10.32
CA LEU A 40 15.84 -9.14 -11.77
C LEU A 40 17.23 -9.00 -12.44
N PRO A 41 17.35 -9.40 -13.73
CA PRO A 41 18.61 -9.31 -14.45
C PRO A 41 19.20 -7.89 -14.56
N ASP A 42 18.38 -6.86 -14.49
CA ASP A 42 18.77 -5.45 -14.49
C ASP A 42 19.18 -4.94 -13.10
N GLY A 43 19.18 -5.80 -12.09
CA GLY A 43 19.50 -5.46 -10.71
C GLY A 43 18.31 -4.98 -9.88
N THR A 44 17.14 -4.82 -10.46
CA THR A 44 15.93 -4.41 -9.72
C THR A 44 15.51 -5.49 -8.72
N LEU A 45 15.34 -5.11 -7.45
CA LEU A 45 14.73 -5.97 -6.45
C LEU A 45 13.20 -5.95 -6.63
N ALA A 46 12.60 -7.12 -6.84
CA ALA A 46 11.17 -7.26 -7.08
C ALA A 46 10.49 -8.17 -6.04
N TYR A 47 9.22 -7.90 -5.79
CA TYR A 47 8.32 -8.72 -4.98
C TYR A 47 7.25 -9.33 -5.86
N VAL A 48 7.10 -10.65 -5.79
CA VAL A 48 6.13 -11.42 -6.56
C VAL A 48 5.10 -12.00 -5.62
N LYS A 49 3.93 -11.40 -5.61
CA LYS A 49 2.75 -11.89 -4.86
C LYS A 49 2.00 -12.86 -5.74
N ARG A 50 1.89 -14.11 -5.28
CA ARG A 50 1.12 -15.18 -5.92
C ARG A 50 -0.12 -15.49 -5.13
N GLN A 51 -1.23 -15.65 -5.84
CA GLN A 51 -2.52 -15.94 -5.22
C GLN A 51 -3.24 -17.04 -5.99
N VAL A 52 -3.84 -18.00 -5.27
CA VAL A 52 -4.73 -19.02 -5.82
C VAL A 52 -6.07 -18.92 -5.10
N GLY A 53 -7.17 -18.79 -5.85
CA GLY A 53 -8.52 -18.73 -5.29
C GLY A 53 -8.81 -17.51 -4.40
N HIS A 54 -7.91 -16.54 -4.33
CA HIS A 54 -8.04 -15.38 -3.45
C HIS A 54 -8.90 -14.28 -4.09
N LEU A 55 -10.22 -14.35 -3.85
CA LEU A 55 -11.21 -13.49 -4.51
C LEU A 55 -11.86 -12.50 -3.54
N TYR A 56 -12.27 -11.34 -4.07
CA TYR A 56 -13.22 -10.45 -3.42
C TYR A 56 -14.50 -10.34 -4.23
N ARG A 57 -15.62 -10.11 -3.56
CA ARG A 57 -16.93 -9.86 -4.19
C ARG A 57 -17.36 -8.42 -4.01
N SER A 58 -18.05 -7.88 -5.00
CA SER A 58 -18.64 -6.55 -4.99
C SER A 58 -19.86 -6.53 -5.89
N LEU A 59 -20.64 -5.43 -5.85
CA LEU A 59 -21.78 -5.26 -6.77
C LEU A 59 -21.36 -5.33 -8.25
N ARG A 60 -20.12 -4.88 -8.58
CA ARG A 60 -19.58 -4.96 -9.94
C ARG A 60 -18.98 -6.32 -10.29
N HIS A 61 -18.66 -7.12 -9.29
CA HIS A 61 -18.04 -8.44 -9.44
C HIS A 61 -18.73 -9.46 -8.50
N PRO A 62 -20.00 -9.80 -8.77
CA PRO A 62 -20.77 -10.68 -7.88
C PRO A 62 -20.22 -12.11 -7.84
N LEU A 63 -19.63 -12.58 -8.93
CA LEU A 63 -19.00 -13.91 -9.01
C LEU A 63 -17.59 -13.96 -8.39
N GLY A 64 -17.04 -12.80 -8.01
CA GLY A 64 -15.70 -12.65 -7.47
C GLY A 64 -14.68 -12.20 -8.53
N ARG A 65 -13.67 -11.46 -8.06
CA ARG A 65 -12.52 -11.01 -8.85
C ARG A 65 -11.25 -11.21 -8.02
N PRO A 66 -10.11 -11.63 -8.60
CA PRO A 66 -8.85 -11.75 -7.87
C PRO A 66 -8.45 -10.46 -7.15
N THR A 67 -8.03 -10.58 -5.89
CA THR A 67 -7.65 -9.40 -5.07
C THR A 67 -6.41 -8.71 -5.60
N ALA A 68 -5.49 -9.44 -6.26
CA ALA A 68 -4.34 -8.86 -6.95
C ALA A 68 -4.73 -7.82 -8.00
N LEU A 69 -5.83 -8.05 -8.74
CA LEU A 69 -6.33 -7.08 -9.72
C LEU A 69 -6.89 -5.80 -9.05
N ARG A 70 -7.44 -5.90 -7.85
CA ARG A 70 -7.86 -4.73 -7.07
C ARG A 70 -6.66 -3.94 -6.56
N GLU A 71 -5.64 -4.64 -6.09
CA GLU A 71 -4.38 -4.05 -5.65
C GLU A 71 -3.69 -3.32 -6.82
N ARG A 72 -3.63 -3.94 -8.00
CA ARG A 72 -3.15 -3.31 -9.23
C ARG A 72 -3.87 -2.01 -9.53
N ASP A 73 -5.20 -2.03 -9.51
CA ASP A 73 -6.03 -0.86 -9.82
C ASP A 73 -5.76 0.28 -8.81
N ALA A 74 -5.50 -0.06 -7.54
CA ALA A 74 -5.13 0.90 -6.51
C ALA A 74 -3.72 1.46 -6.72
N LEU A 75 -2.72 0.62 -7.06
CA LEU A 75 -1.35 1.05 -7.37
C LEU A 75 -1.34 2.06 -8.53
N ILE A 76 -2.06 1.76 -9.62
CA ILE A 76 -2.17 2.66 -10.77
C ILE A 76 -2.81 3.99 -10.34
N ALA A 77 -3.95 3.92 -9.65
CA ALA A 77 -4.67 5.13 -9.23
C ALA A 77 -3.84 6.00 -8.28
N PHE A 78 -3.11 5.40 -7.33
CA PHE A 78 -2.29 6.16 -6.38
C PHE A 78 -1.10 6.82 -7.05
N ARG A 79 -0.42 6.10 -7.96
CA ARG A 79 0.63 6.69 -8.79
C ARG A 79 0.11 7.89 -9.58
N ASP A 80 -1.04 7.76 -10.23
CA ASP A 80 -1.65 8.83 -11.04
C ASP A 80 -2.11 10.03 -10.19
N LEU A 81 -2.36 9.81 -8.89
CA LEU A 81 -2.61 10.86 -7.89
C LEU A 81 -1.31 11.46 -7.31
N GLY A 82 -0.13 11.01 -7.74
CA GLY A 82 1.15 11.44 -7.19
C GLY A 82 1.38 10.95 -5.75
N ILE A 83 0.76 9.85 -5.35
CA ILE A 83 1.04 9.13 -4.11
C ILE A 83 2.08 8.07 -4.42
N GLN A 84 3.19 8.07 -3.69
CA GLN A 84 4.22 7.06 -3.87
C GLN A 84 3.70 5.69 -3.45
N VAL A 85 3.93 4.72 -4.33
CA VAL A 85 3.62 3.29 -4.16
C VAL A 85 4.68 2.48 -4.89
N PRO A 86 4.83 1.18 -4.61
CA PRO A 86 5.70 0.31 -5.41
C PRO A 86 5.37 0.40 -6.91
N GLU A 87 6.40 0.47 -7.74
CA GLU A 87 6.23 0.42 -9.19
C GLU A 87 5.65 -0.93 -9.60
N LEU A 88 4.58 -0.89 -10.38
CA LEU A 88 3.95 -2.10 -10.90
C LEU A 88 4.70 -2.59 -12.14
N LEU A 89 5.38 -3.73 -12.03
CA LEU A 89 6.12 -4.36 -13.12
C LEU A 89 5.26 -5.30 -13.95
N PHE A 90 4.37 -6.06 -13.27
CA PHE A 90 3.45 -6.97 -13.92
C PHE A 90 2.24 -7.27 -13.02
N CYS A 91 1.07 -7.43 -13.60
CA CYS A 91 -0.08 -8.01 -12.91
C CYS A 91 -1.03 -8.64 -13.92
N ASP A 92 -1.39 -9.88 -13.67
CA ASP A 92 -2.39 -10.60 -14.45
C ASP A 92 -3.09 -11.68 -13.61
N ALA A 93 -4.21 -12.19 -14.11
CA ALA A 93 -4.95 -13.26 -13.48
C ALA A 93 -5.56 -14.19 -14.54
N GLN A 94 -5.40 -15.49 -14.34
CA GLN A 94 -5.86 -16.53 -15.25
C GLN A 94 -6.75 -17.52 -14.52
N GLN A 95 -7.76 -18.03 -15.21
CA GLN A 95 -8.59 -19.12 -14.72
C GLN A 95 -7.93 -20.45 -15.05
N ALA A 96 -7.74 -21.30 -14.04
CA ALA A 96 -7.15 -22.62 -14.16
C ALA A 96 -8.10 -23.69 -13.56
N GLN A 97 -7.79 -24.98 -13.70
CA GLN A 97 -8.64 -26.08 -13.20
C GLN A 97 -8.91 -26.00 -11.68
N GLY A 98 -8.02 -25.42 -10.88
CA GLY A 98 -8.18 -25.21 -9.43
C GLY A 98 -8.77 -23.87 -9.02
N GLY A 99 -9.26 -23.06 -9.96
CA GLY A 99 -9.75 -21.70 -9.71
C GLY A 99 -8.83 -20.62 -10.29
N TRP A 100 -9.01 -19.38 -9.84
CA TRP A 100 -8.19 -18.26 -10.28
C TRP A 100 -6.76 -18.35 -9.74
N ARG A 101 -5.78 -18.21 -10.64
CA ARG A 101 -4.39 -17.86 -10.31
C ARG A 101 -4.16 -16.39 -10.63
N ALA A 102 -3.55 -15.66 -9.72
CA ALA A 102 -3.23 -14.24 -9.92
C ALA A 102 -1.82 -13.91 -9.46
N LEU A 103 -1.18 -13.03 -10.19
CA LEU A 103 0.16 -12.49 -9.94
C LEU A 103 0.10 -10.98 -9.85
N LEU A 104 0.87 -10.45 -8.89
CA LEU A 104 1.23 -9.03 -8.84
C LEU A 104 2.72 -8.95 -8.59
N VAL A 105 3.44 -8.31 -9.49
CA VAL A 105 4.89 -8.09 -9.41
C VAL A 105 5.14 -6.60 -9.29
N SER A 106 5.84 -6.21 -8.24
CA SER A 106 6.20 -4.81 -8.00
C SER A 106 7.68 -4.68 -7.67
N ALA A 107 8.28 -3.55 -8.02
CA ALA A 107 9.62 -3.20 -7.58
C ALA A 107 9.64 -2.91 -6.07
N ALA A 108 10.78 -3.13 -5.44
CA ALA A 108 11.00 -2.72 -4.06
C ALA A 108 10.92 -1.19 -3.92
N LEU A 109 10.48 -0.73 -2.75
CA LEU A 109 10.61 0.67 -2.35
C LEU A 109 12.02 0.89 -1.79
N GLU A 110 12.99 1.09 -2.69
CA GLU A 110 14.39 1.29 -2.28
C GLU A 110 14.55 2.58 -1.48
N GLY A 111 15.31 2.48 -0.37
CA GLY A 111 15.54 3.62 0.53
C GLY A 111 14.36 3.95 1.44
N TYR A 112 13.28 3.19 1.38
CA TYR A 112 12.15 3.33 2.30
C TYR A 112 12.17 2.26 3.37
N GLN A 113 11.69 2.62 4.55
CA GLN A 113 11.47 1.73 5.69
C GLN A 113 10.02 1.87 6.16
N ASP A 114 9.38 0.78 6.59
CA ASP A 114 8.05 0.91 7.17
C ASP A 114 8.09 1.63 8.52
N LEU A 115 7.00 2.29 8.85
CA LEU A 115 6.94 3.24 9.95
C LEU A 115 7.12 2.57 11.32
N ASP A 116 6.72 1.30 11.49
CA ASP A 116 6.91 0.57 12.74
C ASP A 116 8.40 0.32 12.99
N HIS A 117 9.13 -0.19 12.00
CA HIS A 117 10.58 -0.39 12.08
C HIS A 117 11.33 0.92 12.20
N TRP A 118 10.96 1.94 11.42
CA TRP A 118 11.59 3.25 11.47
C TRP A 118 11.52 3.88 12.88
N TYR A 119 10.37 3.80 13.57
CA TYR A 119 10.27 4.24 14.95
C TYR A 119 11.01 3.34 15.93
N ALA A 120 10.98 2.02 15.73
CA ALA A 120 11.68 1.07 16.60
C ALA A 120 13.21 1.24 16.55
N GLU A 121 13.75 1.61 15.40
CA GLU A 121 15.18 1.88 15.21
C GLU A 121 15.60 3.32 15.61
N GLY A 122 14.70 4.09 16.18
CA GLY A 122 15.00 5.42 16.71
C GLY A 122 14.82 6.55 15.69
N GLY A 123 14.30 6.28 14.50
CA GLY A 123 14.11 7.31 13.46
C GLY A 123 13.30 8.51 13.97
N GLY A 124 12.16 8.25 14.64
CA GLY A 124 11.33 9.30 15.18
C GLY A 124 11.95 10.05 16.36
N GLN A 125 12.76 9.38 17.21
CA GLN A 125 13.44 9.96 18.36
C GLN A 125 14.66 10.82 17.95
N ALA A 126 15.24 10.52 16.79
CA ALA A 126 16.39 11.26 16.26
C ALA A 126 15.97 12.58 15.59
N LEU A 127 14.68 12.86 15.47
CA LEU A 127 14.18 14.10 14.87
C LEU A 127 14.09 15.23 15.90
N SER A 128 14.48 16.43 15.48
CA SER A 128 14.06 17.66 16.15
C SER A 128 12.53 17.82 16.07
N GLU A 129 11.97 18.66 16.94
CA GLU A 129 10.52 18.95 16.92
C GLU A 129 10.05 19.45 15.54
N ALA A 130 10.80 20.33 14.91
CA ALA A 130 10.51 20.85 13.57
C ALA A 130 10.57 19.79 12.48
N GLU A 131 11.51 18.84 12.57
CA GLU A 131 11.59 17.72 11.63
C GLU A 131 10.44 16.74 11.81
N HIS A 132 10.07 16.47 13.06
CA HIS A 132 8.93 15.61 13.34
C HIS A 132 7.60 16.24 12.85
N GLU A 133 7.45 17.55 12.99
CA GLU A 133 6.30 18.27 12.43
C GLU A 133 6.28 18.20 10.90
N ARG A 134 7.43 18.37 10.23
CA ARG A 134 7.53 18.16 8.77
C ARG A 134 7.15 16.76 8.34
N PHE A 135 7.60 15.74 9.07
CA PHE A 135 7.21 14.35 8.82
C PHE A 135 5.69 14.18 8.90
N LEU A 136 5.07 14.64 10.00
CA LEU A 136 3.61 14.55 10.19
C LEU A 136 2.83 15.36 9.13
N THR A 137 3.37 16.48 8.70
CA THR A 137 2.81 17.30 7.62
C THR A 137 2.82 16.52 6.31
N THR A 138 3.96 15.98 5.91
CA THR A 138 4.09 15.18 4.68
C THR A 138 3.14 13.99 4.70
N LEU A 139 3.07 13.27 5.81
CA LEU A 139 2.15 12.15 5.98
C LEU A 139 0.68 12.61 5.88
N GLY A 140 0.32 13.68 6.57
CA GLY A 140 -1.03 14.25 6.54
C GLY A 140 -1.48 14.64 5.15
N GLU A 141 -0.62 15.26 4.35
CA GLU A 141 -0.88 15.63 2.96
C GLU A 141 -1.11 14.42 2.05
N VAL A 142 -0.28 13.37 2.18
CA VAL A 142 -0.43 12.13 1.41
C VAL A 142 -1.77 11.45 1.73
N LEU A 143 -2.12 11.32 3.02
CA LEU A 143 -3.39 10.73 3.43
C LEU A 143 -4.59 11.59 3.02
N ALA A 144 -4.48 12.92 3.10
CA ALA A 144 -5.52 13.82 2.63
C ALA A 144 -5.74 13.71 1.11
N ARG A 145 -4.67 13.59 0.34
CA ARG A 145 -4.72 13.38 -1.12
C ARG A 145 -5.48 12.10 -1.46
N MET A 146 -5.15 10.98 -0.81
CA MET A 146 -5.84 9.70 -0.97
C MET A 146 -7.34 9.84 -0.67
N HIS A 147 -7.69 10.39 0.50
CA HIS A 147 -9.08 10.49 0.96
C HIS A 147 -9.90 11.52 0.16
N ARG A 148 -9.28 12.63 -0.33
CA ARG A 148 -9.95 13.60 -1.20
C ARG A 148 -10.51 12.95 -2.46
N HIS A 149 -9.82 11.95 -2.99
CA HIS A 149 -10.26 11.14 -4.12
C HIS A 149 -11.13 9.93 -3.71
N ARG A 150 -11.61 9.92 -2.47
CA ARG A 150 -12.52 8.91 -1.89
C ARG A 150 -11.91 7.51 -1.82
N TRP A 151 -10.59 7.39 -1.93
CA TRP A 151 -9.91 6.14 -1.70
C TRP A 151 -9.80 5.84 -0.22
N GLN A 152 -10.23 4.65 0.19
CA GLN A 152 -9.99 4.05 1.50
C GLN A 152 -8.90 3.01 1.36
N HIS A 153 -7.86 3.09 2.17
CA HIS A 153 -6.80 2.07 2.22
C HIS A 153 -7.36 0.73 2.74
N GLY A 154 -8.12 0.78 3.81
CA GLY A 154 -8.78 -0.38 4.41
C GLY A 154 -7.87 -1.25 5.30
N CYS A 155 -6.57 -0.99 5.28
CA CYS A 155 -5.53 -1.59 6.13
C CYS A 155 -4.46 -0.56 6.47
N LEU A 156 -4.85 0.67 6.85
CA LEU A 156 -3.88 1.74 7.15
C LEU A 156 -3.25 1.51 8.53
N TYR A 157 -2.25 0.63 8.55
CA TYR A 157 -1.38 0.38 9.71
C TYR A 157 -0.04 1.08 9.50
N PRO A 158 0.70 1.44 10.59
CA PRO A 158 2.03 2.01 10.45
C PRO A 158 2.98 1.18 9.58
N LYS A 159 2.97 -0.14 9.71
CA LYS A 159 3.76 -1.05 8.88
C LYS A 159 3.44 -1.04 7.37
N HIS A 160 2.35 -0.41 6.95
CA HIS A 160 1.98 -0.22 5.54
C HIS A 160 2.21 1.22 5.05
N ILE A 161 2.79 2.06 5.91
CA ILE A 161 3.26 3.40 5.60
C ILE A 161 4.78 3.34 5.58
N PHE A 162 5.37 3.68 4.47
CA PHE A 162 6.81 3.64 4.27
C PHE A 162 7.36 5.05 4.23
N VAL A 163 8.47 5.28 4.89
CA VAL A 163 9.15 6.57 4.97
C VAL A 163 10.57 6.46 4.42
N ALA A 164 10.96 7.44 3.61
CA ALA A 164 12.34 7.68 3.22
C ALA A 164 12.75 9.07 3.67
N GLU A 165 13.98 9.18 4.18
CA GLU A 165 14.61 10.43 4.62
C GLU A 165 15.68 10.86 3.63
N ARG A 166 15.80 12.16 3.43
CA ARG A 166 16.95 12.76 2.79
C ARG A 166 17.30 14.09 3.43
N MET A 167 18.57 14.45 3.44
CA MET A 167 18.98 15.78 3.90
C MET A 167 18.62 16.83 2.85
N GLY A 168 17.98 17.89 3.30
CA GLY A 168 17.68 19.08 2.52
C GLY A 168 18.33 20.31 3.15
N PRO A 169 18.18 21.51 2.53
CA PRO A 169 18.76 22.75 3.03
C PRO A 169 18.31 23.15 4.45
N GLU A 170 17.09 22.77 4.81
CA GLU A 170 16.46 23.11 6.10
C GLU A 170 16.38 21.92 7.07
N GLY A 171 17.21 20.90 6.89
CA GLY A 171 17.20 19.65 7.64
C GLY A 171 16.53 18.50 6.89
N LYS A 172 16.11 17.47 7.62
CA LYS A 172 15.51 16.26 7.04
C LYS A 172 14.20 16.57 6.30
N GLN A 173 14.10 16.00 5.10
CA GLN A 173 12.89 15.92 4.27
C GLN A 173 12.40 14.49 4.22
N PHE A 174 11.11 14.31 4.07
CA PHE A 174 10.46 13.00 4.10
C PHE A 174 9.71 12.73 2.82
N SER A 175 9.76 11.48 2.39
CA SER A 175 8.88 10.94 1.34
C SER A 175 8.06 9.81 1.94
N ILE A 176 6.77 9.78 1.64
CA ILE A 176 5.85 8.77 2.17
C ILE A 176 5.32 7.93 1.03
N ALA A 177 5.43 6.61 1.18
CA ALA A 177 4.83 5.64 0.27
C ALA A 177 3.82 4.74 1.00
N LEU A 178 2.83 4.21 0.28
CA LEU A 178 1.80 3.33 0.82
C LEU A 178 1.94 1.93 0.22
N LEU A 179 1.77 0.90 1.06
CA LEU A 179 1.88 -0.51 0.71
C LEU A 179 0.64 -1.29 1.16
N ASP A 180 0.47 -2.54 0.69
CA ASP A 180 -0.65 -3.45 0.98
C ASP A 180 -2.01 -2.86 0.56
N LEU A 181 -2.14 -2.55 -0.72
CA LEU A 181 -3.33 -1.92 -1.29
C LEU A 181 -4.43 -2.92 -1.66
N GLU A 182 -4.29 -4.20 -1.32
CA GLU A 182 -5.27 -5.24 -1.71
C GLU A 182 -6.68 -5.01 -1.17
N LYS A 183 -6.83 -4.24 -0.07
CA LYS A 183 -8.13 -3.86 0.51
C LYS A 183 -8.59 -2.47 0.11
N CYS A 184 -7.80 -1.76 -0.68
CA CYS A 184 -8.16 -0.43 -1.16
C CYS A 184 -9.45 -0.45 -1.98
N ARG A 185 -10.22 0.61 -1.81
CA ARG A 185 -11.50 0.79 -2.52
C ARG A 185 -11.95 2.24 -2.50
N GLN A 186 -12.61 2.64 -3.55
CA GLN A 186 -13.31 3.91 -3.56
C GLN A 186 -14.61 3.84 -2.75
N ARG A 187 -14.89 4.89 -2.01
CA ARG A 187 -16.11 5.07 -1.22
C ARG A 187 -17.00 6.14 -1.84
N MET A 188 -18.28 6.09 -1.51
CA MET A 188 -19.23 7.14 -1.95
C MET A 188 -18.92 8.49 -1.29
N ALA A 189 -18.49 8.49 -0.03
CA ALA A 189 -18.19 9.69 0.73
C ALA A 189 -16.76 9.70 1.28
N ILE A 190 -16.14 10.88 1.26
CA ILE A 190 -14.81 11.14 1.84
C ILE A 190 -14.78 10.73 3.32
N ASP A 191 -15.79 11.14 4.10
CA ASP A 191 -15.85 10.89 5.54
C ASP A 191 -15.79 9.40 5.88
N THR A 192 -16.45 8.55 5.05
CA THR A 192 -16.44 7.09 5.26
C THR A 192 -15.06 6.50 5.01
N ALA A 193 -14.34 6.98 3.98
CA ALA A 193 -12.98 6.55 3.69
C ALA A 193 -12.03 7.01 4.80
N ALA A 194 -12.00 8.32 5.05
CA ALA A 194 -11.12 9.00 5.97
C ALA A 194 -11.23 8.50 7.42
N ARG A 195 -12.45 8.49 7.95
CA ARG A 195 -12.68 8.14 9.36
C ARG A 195 -12.16 6.75 9.71
N ARG A 196 -12.44 5.77 8.86
CA ARG A 196 -12.04 4.37 9.13
C ARG A 196 -10.52 4.22 9.13
N ASP A 197 -9.86 4.76 8.13
CA ASP A 197 -8.41 4.64 7.98
C ASP A 197 -7.68 5.43 9.07
N MET A 198 -8.10 6.66 9.34
CA MET A 198 -7.47 7.49 10.37
C MET A 198 -7.66 6.92 11.79
N LEU A 199 -8.85 6.37 12.11
CA LEU A 199 -9.06 5.70 13.40
C LEU A 199 -8.24 4.40 13.51
N GLN A 200 -8.03 3.69 12.41
CA GLN A 200 -7.17 2.51 12.38
C GLN A 200 -5.71 2.92 12.63
N LEU A 201 -5.24 3.95 11.93
CA LEU A 201 -3.89 4.48 12.11
C LEU A 201 -3.68 4.97 13.55
N ARG A 202 -4.61 5.75 14.11
CA ARG A 202 -4.55 6.23 15.50
C ARG A 202 -4.40 5.10 16.51
N ARG A 203 -5.17 4.03 16.35
CA ARG A 203 -5.18 2.88 17.26
C ARG A 203 -3.87 2.11 17.28
N HIS A 204 -3.16 2.06 16.15
CA HIS A 204 -1.99 1.23 15.96
C HIS A 204 -0.68 2.02 15.89
N SER A 205 -0.72 3.35 15.90
CA SER A 205 0.48 4.18 15.96
C SER A 205 0.97 4.36 17.39
N SER A 206 2.28 4.55 17.55
CA SER A 206 2.94 4.87 18.82
C SER A 206 2.86 6.36 19.19
N TRP A 207 2.19 7.18 18.40
CA TRP A 207 2.13 8.64 18.60
C TRP A 207 1.38 9.03 19.86
N ASN A 208 1.97 9.98 20.61
CA ASN A 208 1.30 10.62 21.72
C ASN A 208 0.17 11.56 21.26
N ALA A 209 -0.57 12.10 22.23
CA ALA A 209 -1.71 12.97 21.92
C ALA A 209 -1.32 14.27 21.19
N ALA A 210 -0.14 14.83 21.45
CA ALA A 210 0.33 16.04 20.77
C ALA A 210 0.66 15.74 19.29
N GLN A 211 1.43 14.71 19.03
CA GLN A 211 1.78 14.26 17.68
C GLN A 211 0.53 13.91 16.85
N TRP A 212 -0.43 13.22 17.47
CA TRP A 212 -1.70 12.93 16.82
C TRP A 212 -2.49 14.20 16.48
N ARG A 213 -2.55 15.18 17.39
CA ARG A 213 -3.21 16.47 17.13
C ARG A 213 -2.57 17.18 15.94
N THR A 214 -1.24 17.21 15.89
CA THR A 214 -0.50 17.81 14.77
C THR A 214 -0.85 17.12 13.45
N LEU A 215 -0.74 15.79 13.39
CA LEU A 215 -1.12 15.03 12.19
C LEU A 215 -2.56 15.31 11.78
N LEU A 216 -3.50 15.25 12.72
CA LEU A 216 -4.91 15.45 12.42
C LEU A 216 -5.19 16.87 11.94
N TYR A 217 -4.53 17.87 12.53
CA TYR A 217 -4.66 19.25 12.11
C TYR A 217 -4.18 19.45 10.66
N VAL A 218 -2.94 19.07 10.34
CA VAL A 218 -2.41 19.22 8.98
C VAL A 218 -3.18 18.38 7.96
N TYR A 219 -3.58 17.17 8.32
CA TYR A 219 -4.42 16.32 7.48
C TYR A 219 -5.75 17.00 7.13
N GLN A 220 -6.47 17.57 8.12
CA GLN A 220 -7.76 18.21 7.87
C GLN A 220 -7.60 19.53 7.10
N GLN A 221 -6.52 20.29 7.32
CA GLN A 221 -6.18 21.44 6.50
C GLN A 221 -5.93 21.05 5.03
N ALA A 222 -5.08 20.07 4.82
CA ALA A 222 -4.80 19.54 3.47
C ALA A 222 -6.06 18.95 2.81
N LEU A 223 -6.94 18.29 3.57
CA LEU A 223 -8.20 17.75 3.05
C LEU A 223 -9.21 18.86 2.71
N GLY A 224 -9.08 20.04 3.32
CA GLY A 224 -9.98 21.18 3.17
C GLY A 224 -11.29 21.06 3.97
N ARG A 225 -11.36 20.13 4.93
CA ARG A 225 -12.54 19.91 5.76
C ARG A 225 -12.23 19.10 7.03
N LYS A 226 -13.02 19.31 8.06
CA LYS A 226 -13.04 18.45 9.25
C LYS A 226 -13.82 17.16 8.97
N ILE A 227 -13.35 16.06 9.53
CA ILE A 227 -14.02 14.76 9.47
C ILE A 227 -14.71 14.50 10.79
N ARG A 228 -16.01 14.32 10.75
CA ARG A 228 -16.82 14.04 11.96
C ARG A 228 -16.38 12.73 12.62
N GLY A 229 -16.10 12.79 13.93
CA GLY A 229 -15.64 11.66 14.73
C GLY A 229 -14.14 11.34 14.56
N LEU A 230 -13.37 12.29 14.02
CA LEU A 230 -11.92 12.38 14.16
C LEU A 230 -11.62 13.59 15.04
N GLU A 231 -11.58 13.36 16.33
CA GLU A 231 -11.23 14.37 17.31
C GLU A 231 -9.79 14.18 17.79
N PRO A 232 -9.10 15.27 18.24
CA PRO A 232 -7.72 15.20 18.73
C PRO A 232 -7.53 14.27 19.92
#